data_debdce2a18a5860ee1bac28d90dc9947
#
_entry.id   debdce2a18a5860ee1bac28d90dc9947
#
_cell.length_a   1.000
_cell.length_b   1.000
_cell.length_c   1.000
_cell.angle_alpha   90.00
_cell.angle_beta   90.00
_cell.angle_gamma   90.00
#
_symmetry.space_group_name_H-M   'P 1'
#
loop_
_entity.id
_entity.type
_entity.pdbx_description
1 polymer ?
#
loop_
_entity_poly.entity_id
_entity_poly.type
_entity_poly.pdbx_seq_one_letter_code
_entity_poly.pdbx_strand_id
1 'polypeptide(L)'
;MALAAEPLVRRRLTQAELDVVCARHDRLFQARPGGARAVFAWMDLSGLCLKGRNLADADFAAACLEGCDLTGAKLDNANFFGADMQDAILAEASLRRADLRGACLRGADLSGADMFEADLREGTIAAADAKLGFKVIEPRHRDETEANGACLAGANLQRSKMSGVIAMRADFSGAVMKDCKLVRANLKQADFRGADLAGADLSGADLSGADLRDAILVGCKTTLWRADGADMQGALTDKRSACESVDRMPAAEMLREHARWCETGGAEGQPSVFDGVDLRPLKSITGLNLTALSAKGAVFYGLDMEGVQLQGAQLENADLRSARLRRADLRGARLKGARLNGADLREAQLGPLLIAADRLMPADLTGAVLRGADLSGADLKRAMLVGADLGRAILHGAQTRQIDLTDANLTGVRGLIVDDQAA
;
A
#
# COMPACT_ATOMS: atom_id res chain seq x y z
N MET A 1 46.89 -9.12 15.13
CA MET A 1 45.96 -9.34 16.28
C MET A 1 44.92 -8.24 16.24
N ALA A 2 43.73 -8.54 15.76
CA ALA A 2 42.63 -7.62 15.83
C ALA A 2 42.18 -7.55 17.28
N LEU A 3 42.24 -6.37 17.89
CA LEU A 3 41.65 -6.10 19.18
C LEU A 3 40.15 -6.30 19.04
N ALA A 4 39.61 -7.33 19.69
CA ALA A 4 38.16 -7.50 19.82
C ALA A 4 37.59 -6.21 20.43
N ALA A 5 36.74 -5.53 19.70
CA ALA A 5 36.03 -4.36 20.22
C ALA A 5 35.21 -4.80 21.45
N GLU A 6 35.44 -4.16 22.61
CA GLU A 6 34.61 -4.40 23.77
C GLU A 6 33.14 -4.15 23.40
N PRO A 7 32.22 -5.05 23.81
CA PRO A 7 30.81 -4.85 23.50
C PRO A 7 30.35 -3.55 24.17
N LEU A 8 29.79 -2.65 23.39
CA LEU A 8 29.13 -1.42 23.89
C LEU A 8 28.04 -1.83 24.88
N VAL A 9 28.28 -1.60 26.19
CA VAL A 9 27.30 -1.86 27.21
C VAL A 9 26.23 -0.78 27.14
N ARG A 10 25.09 -1.10 26.50
CA ARG A 10 23.92 -0.21 26.50
C ARG A 10 23.26 -0.21 27.90
N ARG A 11 22.86 0.94 28.37
CA ARG A 11 22.05 1.02 29.59
C ARG A 11 20.65 0.46 29.30
N ARG A 12 20.28 -0.60 30.00
CA ARG A 12 18.93 -1.16 29.91
C ARG A 12 17.96 -0.31 30.71
N LEU A 13 16.81 0.03 30.08
CA LEU A 13 15.71 0.70 30.75
C LEU A 13 14.70 -0.32 31.29
N THR A 14 14.04 0.05 32.38
CA THR A 14 12.81 -0.59 32.82
C THR A 14 11.61 0.07 32.18
N GLN A 15 10.45 -0.61 32.13
CA GLN A 15 9.20 -0.04 31.61
C GLN A 15 8.83 1.26 32.34
N ALA A 16 9.02 1.32 33.70
CA ALA A 16 8.72 2.51 34.50
C ALA A 16 9.60 3.72 34.12
N GLU A 17 10.90 3.51 33.86
CA GLU A 17 11.80 4.59 33.44
C GLU A 17 11.41 5.07 32.01
N LEU A 18 11.07 4.15 31.11
CA LEU A 18 10.60 4.46 29.77
C LEU A 18 9.31 5.29 29.83
N ASP A 19 8.34 4.91 30.66
CA ASP A 19 7.06 5.62 30.80
C ASP A 19 7.27 7.05 31.32
N VAL A 20 8.24 7.29 32.19
CA VAL A 20 8.61 8.64 32.61
C VAL A 20 9.13 9.49 31.47
N VAL A 21 10.00 8.94 30.63
CA VAL A 21 10.51 9.63 29.42
C VAL A 21 9.38 9.94 28.45
N CYS A 22 8.51 8.97 28.17
CA CYS A 22 7.34 9.14 27.31
C CYS A 22 6.39 10.22 27.86
N ALA A 23 6.09 10.21 29.15
CA ALA A 23 5.23 11.23 29.78
C ALA A 23 5.80 12.66 29.65
N ARG A 24 7.13 12.82 29.71
CA ARG A 24 7.78 14.11 29.45
C ARG A 24 7.68 14.51 27.97
N HIS A 25 7.78 13.54 27.06
CA HIS A 25 7.64 13.77 25.65
C HIS A 25 6.21 14.20 25.30
N ASP A 26 5.19 13.54 25.86
CA ASP A 26 3.78 13.93 25.69
C ASP A 26 3.52 15.37 26.20
N ARG A 27 4.14 15.79 27.32
CA ARG A 27 4.04 17.18 27.81
C ARG A 27 4.61 18.19 26.80
N LEU A 28 5.69 17.84 26.10
CA LEU A 28 6.27 18.70 25.06
C LEU A 28 5.24 18.95 23.95
N PHE A 29 4.59 17.90 23.44
CA PHE A 29 3.59 18.02 22.38
C PHE A 29 2.29 18.72 22.84
N GLN A 30 2.03 18.70 24.17
CA GLN A 30 0.92 19.42 24.80
C GLN A 30 1.29 20.86 25.21
N ALA A 31 2.51 21.33 24.89
CA ALA A 31 3.05 22.61 25.32
C ALA A 31 2.95 22.83 26.86
N ARG A 32 3.11 21.77 27.66
CA ARG A 32 3.05 21.80 29.12
C ARG A 32 4.44 21.98 29.75
N PRO A 33 4.54 22.63 30.90
CA PRO A 33 5.82 22.77 31.62
C PRO A 33 6.47 21.41 31.94
N GLY A 34 7.82 21.34 31.84
CA GLY A 34 8.59 20.12 32.09
C GLY A 34 8.52 19.10 30.94
N GLY A 35 7.99 19.49 29.77
CA GLY A 35 8.07 18.69 28.54
C GLY A 35 9.51 18.64 28.02
N ALA A 36 9.91 17.46 27.48
CA ALA A 36 11.21 17.27 26.85
C ALA A 36 11.10 16.19 25.78
N ARG A 37 11.84 16.35 24.67
CA ARG A 37 11.97 15.33 23.63
C ARG A 37 12.47 14.02 24.23
N ALA A 38 11.87 12.89 23.84
CA ALA A 38 12.34 11.57 24.21
C ALA A 38 13.67 11.28 23.52
N VAL A 39 14.68 10.90 24.30
CA VAL A 39 16.00 10.50 23.81
C VAL A 39 16.33 9.13 24.41
N PHE A 40 16.38 8.13 23.54
CA PHE A 40 16.70 6.74 23.85
C PHE A 40 17.97 6.28 23.13
N ALA A 41 18.71 7.23 22.57
CA ALA A 41 19.94 6.93 21.85
C ALA A 41 20.90 6.09 22.70
N TRP A 42 21.43 5.00 22.11
CA TRP A 42 22.36 4.07 22.76
C TRP A 42 21.79 3.34 23.99
N MET A 43 20.48 3.30 24.19
CA MET A 43 19.82 2.59 25.27
C MET A 43 19.34 1.20 24.83
N ASP A 44 19.18 0.30 25.80
CA ASP A 44 18.54 -1.00 25.61
C ASP A 44 17.10 -0.94 26.11
N LEU A 45 16.15 -1.04 25.15
CA LEU A 45 14.72 -1.07 25.37
C LEU A 45 14.12 -2.45 25.05
N SER A 46 14.95 -3.49 24.87
CA SER A 46 14.51 -4.79 24.39
C SER A 46 13.28 -5.31 25.16
N GLY A 47 12.26 -5.73 24.41
CA GLY A 47 11.00 -6.30 24.93
C GLY A 47 10.09 -5.31 25.66
N LEU A 48 10.37 -4.00 25.65
CA LEU A 48 9.50 -3.01 26.27
C LEU A 48 8.29 -2.66 25.39
N CYS A 49 7.23 -2.12 26.04
CA CYS A 49 5.99 -1.74 25.38
C CYS A 49 5.92 -0.22 25.16
N LEU A 50 5.83 0.17 23.89
CA LEU A 50 5.68 1.54 23.40
C LEU A 50 4.38 1.70 22.57
N LYS A 51 3.48 0.74 22.68
CA LYS A 51 2.24 0.65 21.88
C LYS A 51 1.41 1.93 21.98
N GLY A 52 1.02 2.46 20.81
CA GLY A 52 0.17 3.64 20.68
C GLY A 52 0.76 4.95 21.21
N ARG A 53 2.03 4.96 21.66
CA ARG A 53 2.68 6.17 22.18
C ARG A 53 2.92 7.20 21.08
N ASN A 54 2.82 8.47 21.45
CA ASN A 54 3.30 9.55 20.59
C ASN A 54 4.80 9.76 20.85
N LEU A 55 5.62 9.39 19.88
CA LEU A 55 7.08 9.47 19.91
C LEU A 55 7.59 10.13 18.61
N ALA A 56 6.77 11.02 18.02
CA ALA A 56 7.20 11.81 16.88
C ALA A 56 8.46 12.61 17.24
N ASP A 57 9.41 12.73 16.31
CA ASP A 57 10.71 13.37 16.51
C ASP A 57 11.60 12.77 17.62
N ALA A 58 11.24 11.62 18.21
CA ALA A 58 12.05 10.96 19.25
C ALA A 58 13.39 10.46 18.68
N ASP A 59 14.38 10.32 19.55
CA ASP A 59 15.73 9.87 19.16
C ASP A 59 16.01 8.46 19.70
N PHE A 60 16.08 7.50 18.78
CA PHE A 60 16.41 6.09 19.02
C PHE A 60 17.74 5.69 18.36
N ALA A 61 18.61 6.66 18.02
CA ALA A 61 19.85 6.35 17.32
C ALA A 61 20.66 5.27 18.07
N ALA A 62 21.03 4.21 17.34
CA ALA A 62 21.77 3.07 17.87
C ALA A 62 21.14 2.39 19.11
N ALA A 63 19.87 2.61 19.40
CA ALA A 63 19.14 1.90 20.46
C ALA A 63 18.93 0.42 20.11
N CYS A 64 18.77 -0.41 21.14
CA CYS A 64 18.28 -1.78 20.99
C CYS A 64 16.78 -1.80 21.29
N LEU A 65 15.99 -2.19 20.30
CA LEU A 65 14.53 -2.28 20.31
C LEU A 65 14.08 -3.71 19.98
N GLU A 66 14.97 -4.70 20.16
CA GLU A 66 14.68 -6.11 19.87
C GLU A 66 13.41 -6.56 20.59
N GLY A 67 12.44 -7.08 19.85
CA GLY A 67 11.16 -7.57 20.36
C GLY A 67 10.28 -6.51 21.05
N CYS A 68 10.53 -5.19 20.86
CA CYS A 68 9.67 -4.13 21.39
C CYS A 68 8.29 -4.13 20.71
N ASP A 69 7.24 -3.80 21.47
CA ASP A 69 5.91 -3.53 20.92
C ASP A 69 5.70 -2.03 20.69
N LEU A 70 5.77 -1.62 19.42
CA LEU A 70 5.52 -0.26 18.93
C LEU A 70 4.22 -0.20 18.09
N THR A 71 3.34 -1.18 18.25
CA THR A 71 2.08 -1.26 17.48
C THR A 71 1.32 0.06 17.56
N GLY A 72 0.96 0.64 16.40
CA GLY A 72 0.20 1.88 16.29
C GLY A 72 0.88 3.12 16.89
N ALA A 73 2.16 3.06 17.22
CA ALA A 73 2.91 4.21 17.74
C ALA A 73 3.06 5.30 16.67
N LYS A 74 3.10 6.58 17.09
CA LYS A 74 3.40 7.71 16.21
C LYS A 74 4.90 8.00 16.30
N LEU A 75 5.62 7.69 15.24
CA LEU A 75 7.08 7.76 15.13
C LEU A 75 7.52 8.65 13.96
N ASP A 76 6.65 9.59 13.56
CA ASP A 76 6.95 10.50 12.45
C ASP A 76 8.22 11.28 12.71
N ASN A 77 9.13 11.36 11.73
CA ASN A 77 10.46 11.97 11.80
C ASN A 77 11.37 11.40 12.92
N ALA A 78 11.03 10.30 13.57
CA ALA A 78 11.89 9.70 14.58
C ALA A 78 13.21 9.23 13.99
N ASN A 79 14.27 9.32 14.79
CA ASN A 79 15.62 8.91 14.40
C ASN A 79 15.91 7.49 14.90
N PHE A 80 15.93 6.52 13.99
CA PHE A 80 16.32 5.13 14.23
C PHE A 80 17.66 4.78 13.57
N PHE A 81 18.49 5.77 13.31
CA PHE A 81 19.78 5.56 12.66
C PHE A 81 20.60 4.49 13.39
N GLY A 82 20.90 3.38 12.69
CA GLY A 82 21.64 2.26 13.26
C GLY A 82 20.98 1.54 14.43
N ALA A 83 19.68 1.70 14.64
CA ALA A 83 18.95 0.99 15.69
C ALA A 83 18.81 -0.50 15.39
N ASP A 84 18.82 -1.32 16.42
CA ASP A 84 18.53 -2.74 16.34
C ASP A 84 17.05 -2.97 16.68
N MET A 85 16.25 -3.23 15.66
CA MET A 85 14.79 -3.42 15.74
C MET A 85 14.41 -4.86 15.34
N GLN A 86 15.33 -5.82 15.53
CA GLN A 86 15.06 -7.21 15.21
C GLN A 86 13.81 -7.70 15.95
N ASP A 87 12.92 -8.39 15.24
CA ASP A 87 11.67 -8.96 15.74
C ASP A 87 10.75 -7.93 16.46
N ALA A 88 10.97 -6.62 16.27
CA ALA A 88 10.11 -5.58 16.83
C ALA A 88 8.75 -5.55 16.12
N ILE A 89 7.69 -5.19 16.84
CA ILE A 89 6.32 -5.10 16.34
C ILE A 89 5.96 -3.63 16.10
N LEU A 90 5.90 -3.21 14.85
CA LEU A 90 5.56 -1.86 14.41
C LEU A 90 4.27 -1.85 13.55
N ALA A 91 3.44 -2.88 13.70
CA ALA A 91 2.20 -2.99 12.94
C ALA A 91 1.34 -1.72 13.11
N GLU A 92 0.84 -1.16 11.99
CA GLU A 92 0.02 0.06 11.94
C GLU A 92 0.70 1.32 12.51
N ALA A 93 2.02 1.30 12.77
CA ALA A 93 2.75 2.48 13.26
C ALA A 93 2.90 3.54 12.17
N SER A 94 2.96 4.82 12.57
CA SER A 94 3.32 5.92 11.68
C SER A 94 4.81 6.22 11.80
N LEU A 95 5.55 5.99 10.70
CA LEU A 95 7.00 6.18 10.56
C LEU A 95 7.32 7.15 9.42
N ARG A 96 6.41 8.09 9.16
CA ARG A 96 6.56 9.04 8.06
C ARG A 96 7.85 9.84 8.23
N ARG A 97 8.69 9.84 7.18
CA ARG A 97 9.99 10.52 7.18
C ARG A 97 10.95 10.10 8.30
N ALA A 98 10.74 8.94 8.90
CA ALA A 98 11.67 8.40 9.89
C ALA A 98 13.04 8.09 9.24
N ASP A 99 14.11 8.29 9.98
CA ASP A 99 15.47 7.93 9.60
C ASP A 99 15.81 6.52 10.10
N LEU A 100 15.74 5.54 9.21
CA LEU A 100 16.01 4.12 9.47
C LEU A 100 17.33 3.66 8.82
N ARG A 101 18.21 4.59 8.44
CA ARG A 101 19.47 4.26 7.79
C ARG A 101 20.33 3.38 8.67
N GLY A 102 20.84 2.27 8.10
CA GLY A 102 21.64 1.28 8.82
C GLY A 102 20.91 0.54 9.94
N ALA A 103 19.58 0.63 10.03
CA ALA A 103 18.80 -0.09 11.03
C ALA A 103 18.68 -1.59 10.70
N CYS A 104 18.62 -2.43 11.73
CA CYS A 104 18.30 -3.85 11.60
C CYS A 104 16.81 -4.06 11.85
N LEU A 105 16.07 -4.47 10.82
CA LEU A 105 14.64 -4.77 10.83
C LEU A 105 14.36 -6.28 10.60
N ARG A 106 15.33 -7.15 10.83
CA ARG A 106 15.16 -8.59 10.60
C ARG A 106 13.98 -9.15 11.39
N GLY A 107 13.07 -9.84 10.70
CA GLY A 107 11.90 -10.42 11.32
C GLY A 107 10.89 -9.41 11.90
N ALA A 108 11.12 -8.11 11.77
CA ALA A 108 10.22 -7.10 12.29
C ALA A 108 8.86 -7.12 11.58
N ASP A 109 7.79 -6.86 12.32
CA ASP A 109 6.44 -6.70 11.80
C ASP A 109 6.10 -5.21 11.60
N LEU A 110 6.14 -4.75 10.35
CA LEU A 110 5.75 -3.42 9.90
C LEU A 110 4.44 -3.47 9.08
N SER A 111 3.63 -4.50 9.29
CA SER A 111 2.39 -4.66 8.53
C SER A 111 1.49 -3.44 8.71
N GLY A 112 1.06 -2.84 7.58
CA GLY A 112 0.25 -1.63 7.55
C GLY A 112 0.91 -0.35 8.06
N ALA A 113 2.19 -0.36 8.36
CA ALA A 113 2.88 0.84 8.80
C ALA A 113 2.90 1.93 7.71
N ASP A 114 2.79 3.19 8.11
CA ASP A 114 2.96 4.34 7.23
C ASP A 114 4.41 4.83 7.24
N MET A 115 5.16 4.43 6.22
CA MET A 115 6.58 4.76 6.04
C MET A 115 6.79 5.75 4.87
N PHE A 116 5.82 6.62 4.63
CA PHE A 116 5.89 7.62 3.58
C PHE A 116 7.16 8.47 3.71
N GLU A 117 7.97 8.52 2.65
CA GLU A 117 9.27 9.24 2.60
C GLU A 117 10.32 8.77 3.64
N ALA A 118 10.15 7.62 4.29
CA ALA A 118 11.15 7.08 5.21
C ALA A 118 12.48 6.77 4.50
N ASP A 119 13.59 6.86 5.24
CA ASP A 119 14.94 6.64 4.71
C ASP A 119 15.53 5.35 5.29
N LEU A 120 15.63 4.30 4.47
CA LEU A 120 16.17 2.98 4.81
C LEU A 120 17.49 2.68 4.08
N ARG A 121 18.23 3.70 3.65
CA ARG A 121 19.52 3.51 2.98
C ARG A 121 20.57 2.98 3.97
N GLU A 122 21.71 2.55 3.44
CA GLU A 122 22.90 2.27 4.23
C GLU A 122 23.28 3.46 5.14
N GLY A 123 23.83 3.15 6.32
CA GLY A 123 24.27 4.17 7.26
C GLY A 123 25.42 3.64 8.14
N THR A 124 26.48 4.39 8.24
CA THR A 124 27.66 4.04 9.05
C THR A 124 27.62 4.80 10.37
N ILE A 125 27.67 4.10 11.50
CA ILE A 125 27.73 4.70 12.83
C ILE A 125 29.21 5.03 13.14
N ALA A 126 29.47 6.29 13.46
CA ALA A 126 30.76 6.73 13.94
C ALA A 126 30.64 7.40 15.32
N ALA A 127 31.50 7.04 16.26
CA ALA A 127 31.61 7.75 17.52
C ALA A 127 32.83 8.66 17.53
N ALA A 128 32.74 9.78 18.26
CA ALA A 128 33.88 10.65 18.49
C ALA A 128 34.93 9.89 19.34
N ASP A 129 36.14 9.78 18.80
CA ASP A 129 37.29 9.23 19.51
C ASP A 129 38.26 10.38 19.82
N ALA A 130 38.67 10.49 21.08
CA ALA A 130 39.54 11.58 21.54
C ALA A 130 40.93 11.58 20.88
N LYS A 131 41.36 10.45 20.29
CA LYS A 131 42.72 10.30 19.67
C LYS A 131 42.65 10.27 18.13
N LEU A 132 41.56 9.76 17.56
CA LEU A 132 41.43 9.51 16.12
C LEU A 132 40.39 10.44 15.45
N GLY A 133 39.74 11.33 16.20
CA GLY A 133 38.67 12.20 15.73
C GLY A 133 37.34 11.45 15.63
N PHE A 134 37.24 10.45 14.77
CA PHE A 134 36.07 9.59 14.66
C PHE A 134 36.48 8.14 14.53
N LYS A 135 35.89 7.26 15.32
CA LYS A 135 36.00 5.81 15.20
C LYS A 135 34.70 5.29 14.64
N VAL A 136 34.76 4.60 13.49
CA VAL A 136 33.61 3.84 13.02
C VAL A 136 33.33 2.74 14.04
N ILE A 137 32.14 2.76 14.59
CA ILE A 137 31.65 1.67 15.43
C ILE A 137 31.09 0.67 14.44
N GLU A 138 31.76 -0.48 14.29
CA GLU A 138 31.19 -1.58 13.55
C GLU A 138 29.89 -1.98 14.28
N PRO A 139 28.71 -1.74 13.66
CA PRO A 139 27.49 -2.26 14.24
C PRO A 139 27.58 -3.78 14.27
N ARG A 140 26.83 -4.44 15.14
CA ARG A 140 26.70 -5.92 15.12
C ARG A 140 26.23 -6.42 13.74
N HIS A 141 25.69 -5.54 12.94
CA HIS A 141 25.20 -5.72 11.58
C HIS A 141 25.97 -4.79 10.64
N ARG A 142 26.08 -5.18 9.37
CA ARG A 142 26.73 -4.39 8.30
C ARG A 142 26.08 -3.02 8.17
N ASP A 143 26.79 -2.06 7.53
CA ASP A 143 26.29 -0.68 7.29
C ASP A 143 24.97 -0.60 6.48
N GLU A 144 24.54 -1.72 5.88
CA GLU A 144 23.34 -1.85 5.09
C GLU A 144 22.10 -2.00 6.01
N THR A 145 21.00 -1.34 5.67
CA THR A 145 19.72 -1.62 6.35
C THR A 145 19.28 -3.04 6.02
N GLU A 146 19.11 -3.86 7.05
CA GLU A 146 18.69 -5.26 6.92
C GLU A 146 17.22 -5.43 7.30
N ALA A 147 16.41 -5.88 6.35
CA ALA A 147 14.99 -6.19 6.52
C ALA A 147 14.65 -7.62 6.09
N ASN A 148 15.61 -8.56 6.26
CA ASN A 148 15.40 -9.95 5.87
C ASN A 148 14.24 -10.58 6.66
N GLY A 149 13.27 -11.15 5.94
CA GLY A 149 12.09 -11.77 6.54
C GLY A 149 11.17 -10.80 7.28
N ALA A 150 11.36 -9.48 7.15
CA ALA A 150 10.44 -8.50 7.72
C ALA A 150 9.08 -8.57 7.02
N CYS A 151 8.00 -8.33 7.78
CA CYS A 151 6.65 -8.21 7.25
C CYS A 151 6.34 -6.72 6.99
N LEU A 152 6.23 -6.31 5.73
CA LEU A 152 5.80 -4.98 5.28
C LEU A 152 4.48 -5.08 4.48
N ALA A 153 3.70 -6.15 4.73
CA ALA A 153 2.46 -6.39 4.02
C ALA A 153 1.53 -5.19 4.12
N GLY A 154 1.12 -4.62 2.96
CA GLY A 154 0.29 -3.43 2.83
C GLY A 154 0.84 -2.16 3.49
N ALA A 155 2.11 -2.09 3.84
CA ALA A 155 2.72 -0.85 4.31
C ALA A 155 2.70 0.24 3.25
N ASN A 156 2.64 1.49 3.66
CA ASN A 156 2.82 2.64 2.78
C ASN A 156 4.30 3.03 2.73
N LEU A 157 4.98 2.63 1.68
CA LEU A 157 6.39 2.92 1.40
C LEU A 157 6.55 3.94 0.25
N GLN A 158 5.50 4.68 -0.07
CA GLN A 158 5.53 5.64 -1.16
C GLN A 158 6.66 6.66 -0.95
N ARG A 159 7.47 6.85 -2.00
CA ARG A 159 8.63 7.77 -2.04
C ARG A 159 9.72 7.45 -1.00
N SER A 160 9.68 6.29 -0.36
CA SER A 160 10.73 5.87 0.57
C SER A 160 12.06 5.66 -0.16
N LYS A 161 13.17 5.82 0.56
CA LYS A 161 14.52 5.62 0.06
C LYS A 161 15.06 4.31 0.61
N MET A 162 15.15 3.29 -0.25
CA MET A 162 15.56 1.93 0.08
C MET A 162 16.73 1.45 -0.80
N SER A 163 17.53 2.38 -1.32
CA SER A 163 18.69 2.00 -2.12
C SER A 163 19.70 1.22 -1.28
N GLY A 164 20.15 0.05 -1.79
CA GLY A 164 21.08 -0.83 -1.10
C GLY A 164 20.47 -1.67 0.03
N VAL A 165 19.18 -1.57 0.32
CA VAL A 165 18.52 -2.37 1.38
C VAL A 165 18.67 -3.87 1.11
N ILE A 166 18.89 -4.66 2.16
CA ILE A 166 18.86 -6.12 2.12
C ILE A 166 17.54 -6.59 2.72
N ALA A 167 16.60 -7.02 1.89
CA ALA A 167 15.26 -7.45 2.27
C ALA A 167 14.88 -8.79 1.62
N MET A 168 15.77 -9.76 1.75
CA MET A 168 15.53 -11.11 1.23
C MET A 168 14.36 -11.77 1.98
N ARG A 169 13.44 -12.40 1.25
CA ARG A 169 12.24 -13.08 1.80
C ARG A 169 11.33 -12.15 2.61
N ALA A 170 11.47 -10.84 2.47
CA ALA A 170 10.54 -9.90 3.10
C ALA A 170 9.17 -9.95 2.41
N ASP A 171 8.12 -9.70 3.18
CA ASP A 171 6.75 -9.66 2.69
C ASP A 171 6.33 -8.21 2.41
N PHE A 172 6.27 -7.83 1.15
CA PHE A 172 5.74 -6.55 0.64
C PHE A 172 4.36 -6.72 0.00
N SER A 173 3.65 -7.81 0.28
CA SER A 173 2.37 -8.08 -0.37
C SER A 173 1.38 -6.96 -0.14
N GLY A 174 0.79 -6.44 -1.23
CA GLY A 174 -0.15 -5.32 -1.20
C GLY A 174 0.44 -3.99 -0.69
N ALA A 175 1.76 -3.86 -0.53
CA ALA A 175 2.38 -2.60 -0.12
C ALA A 175 2.26 -1.53 -1.21
N VAL A 176 2.15 -0.26 -0.79
CA VAL A 176 2.15 0.89 -1.69
C VAL A 176 3.58 1.44 -1.76
N MET A 177 4.28 1.18 -2.86
CA MET A 177 5.69 1.51 -3.07
C MET A 177 5.91 2.45 -4.25
N LYS A 178 4.91 3.32 -4.55
CA LYS A 178 4.99 4.30 -5.65
C LYS A 178 6.20 5.21 -5.48
N ASP A 179 6.93 5.43 -6.58
CA ASP A 179 8.11 6.29 -6.63
C ASP A 179 9.22 5.93 -5.62
N CYS A 180 9.20 4.71 -5.06
CA CYS A 180 10.21 4.21 -4.12
C CYS A 180 11.56 4.03 -4.82
N LYS A 181 12.67 4.30 -4.12
CA LYS A 181 14.02 4.11 -4.64
C LYS A 181 14.61 2.80 -4.10
N LEU A 182 14.67 1.78 -4.95
CA LEU A 182 15.17 0.44 -4.66
C LEU A 182 16.47 0.13 -5.43
N VAL A 183 17.24 1.16 -5.76
CA VAL A 183 18.46 1.01 -6.55
C VAL A 183 19.45 0.06 -5.83
N ARG A 184 19.90 -0.99 -6.52
CA ARG A 184 20.80 -2.02 -5.99
C ARG A 184 20.28 -2.75 -4.74
N ALA A 185 18.99 -2.73 -4.45
CA ALA A 185 18.39 -3.47 -3.35
C ALA A 185 18.49 -5.00 -3.58
N ASN A 186 18.72 -5.75 -2.50
CA ASN A 186 18.67 -7.21 -2.53
C ASN A 186 17.31 -7.69 -2.04
N LEU A 187 16.46 -8.06 -3.00
CA LEU A 187 15.04 -8.42 -2.81
C LEU A 187 14.77 -9.88 -3.18
N LYS A 188 15.79 -10.74 -3.10
CA LYS A 188 15.66 -12.15 -3.48
C LYS A 188 14.55 -12.84 -2.69
N GLN A 189 13.71 -13.58 -3.43
CA GLN A 189 12.61 -14.36 -2.85
C GLN A 189 11.61 -13.52 -2.02
N ALA A 190 11.59 -12.19 -2.19
CA ALA A 190 10.62 -11.34 -1.54
C ALA A 190 9.24 -11.49 -2.17
N ASP A 191 8.19 -11.29 -1.38
CA ASP A 191 6.80 -11.36 -1.80
C ASP A 191 6.28 -9.95 -2.12
N PHE A 192 6.00 -9.68 -3.39
CA PHE A 192 5.42 -8.43 -3.90
C PHE A 192 4.01 -8.63 -4.47
N ARG A 193 3.32 -9.71 -4.11
CA ARG A 193 1.98 -9.97 -4.64
C ARG A 193 1.05 -8.79 -4.44
N GLY A 194 0.51 -8.27 -5.55
CA GLY A 194 -0.39 -7.12 -5.53
C GLY A 194 0.23 -5.81 -5.04
N ALA A 195 1.56 -5.72 -4.88
CA ALA A 195 2.24 -4.48 -4.50
C ALA A 195 2.16 -3.44 -5.62
N ASP A 196 2.06 -2.16 -5.25
CA ASP A 196 2.07 -1.05 -6.18
C ASP A 196 3.46 -0.38 -6.23
N LEU A 197 4.26 -0.79 -7.21
CA LEU A 197 5.61 -0.30 -7.47
C LEU A 197 5.64 0.78 -8.58
N ALA A 198 4.48 1.36 -8.96
CA ALA A 198 4.43 2.33 -10.04
C ALA A 198 5.47 3.45 -9.87
N GLY A 199 6.27 3.70 -10.91
CA GLY A 199 7.32 4.71 -10.89
C GLY A 199 8.56 4.39 -10.05
N ALA A 200 8.62 3.21 -9.41
CA ALA A 200 9.76 2.84 -8.58
C ALA A 200 11.06 2.69 -9.39
N ASP A 201 12.19 2.99 -8.77
CA ASP A 201 13.52 2.81 -9.35
C ASP A 201 14.15 1.50 -8.84
N LEU A 202 14.08 0.46 -9.66
CA LEU A 202 14.62 -0.87 -9.41
C LEU A 202 15.98 -1.10 -10.10
N SER A 203 16.66 -0.03 -10.53
CA SER A 203 17.92 -0.14 -11.27
C SER A 203 18.96 -0.92 -10.48
N GLY A 204 19.46 -2.01 -11.06
CA GLY A 204 20.44 -2.92 -10.45
C GLY A 204 19.91 -3.73 -9.26
N ALA A 205 18.64 -3.69 -8.95
CA ALA A 205 18.03 -4.51 -7.89
C ALA A 205 18.05 -6.01 -8.26
N ASP A 206 18.12 -6.86 -7.25
CA ASP A 206 18.08 -8.32 -7.42
C ASP A 206 16.76 -8.87 -6.82
N LEU A 207 15.83 -9.20 -7.71
CA LEU A 207 14.53 -9.79 -7.42
C LEU A 207 14.48 -11.28 -7.80
N SER A 208 15.63 -11.96 -7.87
CA SER A 208 15.66 -13.37 -8.25
C SER A 208 14.79 -14.23 -7.34
N GLY A 209 13.86 -14.98 -7.96
CA GLY A 209 12.88 -15.81 -7.25
C GLY A 209 11.80 -15.05 -6.49
N ALA A 210 11.65 -13.74 -6.69
CA ALA A 210 10.59 -12.94 -6.06
C ALA A 210 9.21 -13.30 -6.65
N ASP A 211 8.16 -13.14 -5.83
CA ASP A 211 6.77 -13.28 -6.25
C ASP A 211 6.19 -11.89 -6.58
N LEU A 212 6.06 -11.59 -7.87
CA LEU A 212 5.53 -10.33 -8.40
C LEU A 212 4.11 -10.48 -8.97
N ARG A 213 3.42 -11.57 -8.62
CA ARG A 213 2.06 -11.80 -9.12
C ARG A 213 1.15 -10.63 -8.79
N ASP A 214 0.41 -10.19 -9.80
CA ASP A 214 -0.51 -9.06 -9.70
C ASP A 214 0.13 -7.73 -9.25
N ALA A 215 1.46 -7.62 -9.20
CA ALA A 215 2.15 -6.37 -8.88
C ALA A 215 1.96 -5.33 -9.99
N ILE A 216 2.10 -4.05 -9.64
CA ILE A 216 2.05 -2.93 -10.58
C ILE A 216 3.48 -2.41 -10.77
N LEU A 217 4.00 -2.54 -11.99
CA LEU A 217 5.36 -2.16 -12.39
C LEU A 217 5.36 -1.07 -13.48
N VAL A 218 4.26 -0.34 -13.61
CA VAL A 218 4.12 0.72 -14.62
C VAL A 218 5.06 1.88 -14.30
N GLY A 219 5.84 2.33 -15.28
CA GLY A 219 6.80 3.43 -15.13
C GLY A 219 8.05 3.08 -14.30
N CYS A 220 8.25 1.81 -13.95
CA CYS A 220 9.44 1.38 -13.22
C CYS A 220 10.71 1.53 -14.05
N LYS A 221 11.79 1.98 -13.40
CA LYS A 221 13.14 1.88 -13.96
C LYS A 221 13.73 0.53 -13.60
N THR A 222 13.98 -0.30 -14.61
CA THR A 222 14.46 -1.69 -14.45
C THR A 222 15.85 -1.92 -15.10
N THR A 223 16.66 -0.87 -15.25
CA THR A 223 17.97 -0.97 -15.84
C THR A 223 18.85 -1.90 -15.00
N LEU A 224 19.42 -2.94 -15.61
CA LEU A 224 20.30 -3.93 -14.97
C LEU A 224 19.68 -4.65 -13.75
N TRP A 225 18.40 -4.64 -13.57
CA TRP A 225 17.76 -5.46 -12.55
C TRP A 225 17.90 -6.95 -12.87
N ARG A 226 17.84 -7.81 -11.85
CA ARG A 226 17.74 -9.25 -12.02
C ARG A 226 16.40 -9.73 -11.50
N ALA A 227 15.71 -10.50 -12.32
CA ALA A 227 14.42 -11.09 -11.99
C ALA A 227 14.37 -12.57 -12.42
N ASP A 228 15.51 -13.27 -12.33
CA ASP A 228 15.62 -14.68 -12.71
C ASP A 228 14.72 -15.53 -11.83
N GLY A 229 13.81 -16.29 -12.44
CA GLY A 229 12.85 -17.12 -11.71
C GLY A 229 11.78 -16.35 -10.91
N ALA A 230 11.63 -15.04 -11.12
CA ALA A 230 10.53 -14.28 -10.54
C ALA A 230 9.20 -14.63 -11.21
N ASP A 231 8.13 -14.77 -10.41
CA ASP A 231 6.78 -14.98 -10.91
C ASP A 231 6.09 -13.64 -11.18
N MET A 232 5.81 -13.34 -12.44
CA MET A 232 5.18 -12.10 -12.90
C MET A 232 3.75 -12.31 -13.42
N GLN A 233 3.10 -13.42 -13.09
CA GLN A 233 1.73 -13.68 -13.54
C GLN A 233 0.79 -12.54 -13.12
N GLY A 234 0.07 -11.95 -14.06
CA GLY A 234 -0.86 -10.84 -13.79
C GLY A 234 -0.20 -9.51 -13.41
N ALA A 235 1.14 -9.42 -13.41
CA ALA A 235 1.84 -8.16 -13.18
C ALA A 235 1.55 -7.16 -14.31
N LEU A 236 1.27 -5.91 -13.93
CA LEU A 236 1.00 -4.83 -14.89
C LEU A 236 2.30 -4.06 -15.16
N THR A 237 2.78 -4.11 -16.40
CA THR A 237 3.99 -3.41 -16.85
C THR A 237 3.66 -2.35 -17.90
N ASP A 238 4.65 -1.58 -18.35
CA ASP A 238 4.49 -0.67 -19.50
C ASP A 238 4.31 -1.41 -20.83
N LYS A 239 4.76 -2.67 -20.88
CA LYS A 239 4.49 -3.50 -22.05
C LYS A 239 2.99 -3.74 -22.12
N ARG A 240 2.38 -3.31 -23.21
CA ARG A 240 0.98 -3.62 -23.49
C ARG A 240 0.82 -5.14 -23.46
N SER A 241 -0.17 -5.62 -22.72
CA SER A 241 -0.54 -7.03 -22.81
C SER A 241 -0.87 -7.35 -24.27
N ALA A 242 -0.73 -8.61 -24.68
CA ALA A 242 -0.98 -9.06 -26.07
C ALA A 242 -2.45 -8.89 -26.53
N CYS A 243 -3.28 -8.20 -25.76
CA CYS A 243 -4.57 -7.71 -26.20
C CYS A 243 -4.37 -6.72 -27.34
N GLU A 244 -5.15 -6.86 -28.39
CA GLU A 244 -5.10 -5.99 -29.56
C GLU A 244 -5.02 -4.52 -29.13
N SER A 245 -3.93 -3.87 -29.52
CA SER A 245 -3.66 -2.51 -29.05
C SER A 245 -4.68 -1.56 -29.65
N VAL A 246 -5.22 -0.67 -28.81
CA VAL A 246 -6.13 0.43 -29.19
C VAL A 246 -5.58 1.31 -30.33
N ASP A 247 -4.30 1.19 -30.68
CA ASP A 247 -3.65 1.95 -31.76
C ASP A 247 -4.26 1.72 -33.15
N ARG A 248 -5.02 0.64 -33.35
CA ARG A 248 -5.72 0.35 -34.60
C ARG A 248 -7.20 0.69 -34.56
N MET A 249 -7.77 1.00 -33.41
CA MET A 249 -9.16 1.36 -33.23
C MET A 249 -9.22 2.73 -32.55
N PRO A 250 -10.01 3.68 -33.02
CA PRO A 250 -10.23 4.95 -32.35
C PRO A 250 -11.10 4.73 -31.11
N ALA A 251 -10.54 4.12 -30.05
CA ALA A 251 -11.28 3.76 -28.84
C ALA A 251 -12.01 4.96 -28.23
N ALA A 252 -11.40 6.15 -28.31
CA ALA A 252 -12.06 7.38 -27.85
C ALA A 252 -13.30 7.72 -28.70
N GLU A 253 -13.30 7.39 -29.99
CA GLU A 253 -14.44 7.57 -30.88
C GLU A 253 -15.51 6.50 -30.61
N MET A 254 -15.10 5.24 -30.48
CA MET A 254 -16.01 4.15 -30.13
C MET A 254 -16.72 4.40 -28.78
N LEU A 255 -16.02 4.93 -27.78
CA LEU A 255 -16.63 5.29 -26.49
C LEU A 255 -17.65 6.42 -26.65
N ARG A 256 -17.36 7.42 -27.51
CA ARG A 256 -18.31 8.49 -27.81
C ARG A 256 -19.53 7.99 -28.55
N GLU A 257 -19.34 7.10 -29.52
CA GLU A 257 -20.45 6.45 -30.23
C GLU A 257 -21.31 5.60 -29.30
N HIS A 258 -20.69 4.87 -28.37
CA HIS A 258 -21.42 4.14 -27.33
C HIS A 258 -22.20 5.09 -26.41
N ALA A 259 -21.59 6.18 -25.98
CA ALA A 259 -22.26 7.19 -25.15
C ALA A 259 -23.46 7.78 -25.88
N ARG A 260 -23.31 8.14 -27.16
CA ARG A 260 -24.42 8.65 -28.00
C ARG A 260 -25.53 7.61 -28.13
N TRP A 261 -25.17 6.33 -28.31
CA TRP A 261 -26.15 5.23 -28.36
C TRP A 261 -26.94 5.14 -27.05
N CYS A 262 -26.28 5.26 -25.91
CA CYS A 262 -26.94 5.26 -24.61
C CYS A 262 -27.86 6.47 -24.41
N GLU A 263 -27.40 7.68 -24.79
CA GLU A 263 -28.14 8.94 -24.62
C GLU A 263 -29.38 9.02 -25.49
N THR A 264 -29.32 8.42 -26.69
CA THR A 264 -30.42 8.45 -27.67
C THR A 264 -31.33 7.23 -27.58
N GLY A 265 -31.09 6.32 -26.62
CA GLY A 265 -31.86 5.07 -26.51
C GLY A 265 -31.67 4.16 -27.73
N GLY A 266 -30.53 4.22 -28.42
CA GLY A 266 -30.18 3.41 -29.55
C GLY A 266 -30.54 4.02 -30.90
N ALA A 267 -31.03 5.27 -30.95
CA ALA A 267 -31.38 5.94 -32.21
C ALA A 267 -30.13 6.40 -32.99
N GLU A 268 -29.07 6.80 -32.30
CA GLU A 268 -27.80 7.19 -32.91
C GLU A 268 -26.64 6.51 -32.17
N GLY A 269 -25.48 6.45 -32.82
CA GLY A 269 -24.30 5.78 -32.30
C GLY A 269 -24.39 4.25 -32.43
N GLN A 270 -23.48 3.56 -31.74
CA GLN A 270 -23.49 2.11 -31.70
C GLN A 270 -22.87 1.57 -30.39
N PRO A 271 -23.36 0.43 -29.88
CA PRO A 271 -22.79 -0.20 -28.71
C PRO A 271 -21.38 -0.70 -29.02
N SER A 272 -20.49 -0.59 -28.04
CA SER A 272 -19.09 -1.00 -28.17
C SER A 272 -18.73 -2.07 -27.18
N VAL A 273 -17.74 -2.91 -27.56
CA VAL A 273 -17.17 -3.97 -26.72
C VAL A 273 -15.68 -3.72 -26.59
N PHE A 274 -15.20 -3.69 -25.33
CA PHE A 274 -13.80 -3.46 -24.99
C PHE A 274 -13.21 -4.63 -24.18
N ASP A 275 -13.74 -5.84 -24.36
CA ASP A 275 -13.27 -7.02 -23.64
C ASP A 275 -11.76 -7.25 -23.88
N GLY A 276 -10.97 -7.30 -22.81
CA GLY A 276 -9.52 -7.46 -22.85
C GLY A 276 -8.72 -6.27 -23.38
N VAL A 277 -9.36 -5.15 -23.70
CA VAL A 277 -8.68 -3.98 -24.30
C VAL A 277 -7.94 -3.17 -23.23
N ASP A 278 -6.73 -2.69 -23.57
CA ASP A 278 -5.97 -1.75 -22.75
C ASP A 278 -6.40 -0.30 -23.01
N LEU A 279 -7.16 0.28 -22.07
CA LEU A 279 -7.71 1.63 -22.19
C LEU A 279 -6.85 2.72 -21.50
N ARG A 280 -5.69 2.36 -20.94
CA ARG A 280 -4.75 3.31 -20.31
C ARG A 280 -4.36 4.51 -21.18
N PRO A 281 -4.20 4.36 -22.52
CA PRO A 281 -3.84 5.48 -23.38
C PRO A 281 -4.86 6.63 -23.38
N LEU A 282 -6.12 6.37 -23.04
CA LEU A 282 -7.19 7.39 -23.04
C LEU A 282 -7.04 8.43 -21.91
N LYS A 283 -6.35 8.09 -20.82
CA LYS A 283 -6.13 8.91 -19.64
C LYS A 283 -7.40 9.34 -18.90
N SER A 284 -8.48 9.71 -19.59
CA SER A 284 -9.75 10.13 -19.00
C SER A 284 -10.93 9.74 -19.89
N ILE A 285 -12.01 9.27 -19.23
CA ILE A 285 -13.36 9.02 -19.78
C ILE A 285 -14.42 9.60 -18.84
N THR A 286 -14.11 10.69 -18.19
CA THR A 286 -14.91 11.37 -17.16
C THR A 286 -16.31 11.68 -17.67
N GLY A 287 -17.34 11.35 -16.90
CA GLY A 287 -18.74 11.70 -17.14
C GLY A 287 -19.39 11.02 -18.34
N LEU A 288 -18.72 10.15 -19.09
CA LEU A 288 -19.32 9.46 -20.22
C LEU A 288 -20.44 8.51 -19.76
N ASN A 289 -21.50 8.44 -20.55
CA ASN A 289 -22.54 7.44 -20.39
C ASN A 289 -22.15 6.13 -21.09
N LEU A 290 -21.69 5.17 -20.32
CA LEU A 290 -21.23 3.86 -20.77
C LEU A 290 -22.10 2.73 -20.17
N THR A 291 -23.40 3.00 -20.04
CA THR A 291 -24.39 2.03 -19.55
C THR A 291 -24.32 0.74 -20.35
N ALA A 292 -24.32 -0.39 -19.66
CA ALA A 292 -24.25 -1.75 -20.26
C ALA A 292 -23.00 -2.04 -21.10
N LEU A 293 -21.92 -1.23 -20.97
CA LEU A 293 -20.65 -1.49 -21.66
C LEU A 293 -20.12 -2.90 -21.35
N SER A 294 -19.65 -3.61 -22.38
CA SER A 294 -18.86 -4.84 -22.20
C SER A 294 -17.37 -4.49 -22.21
N ALA A 295 -16.68 -4.75 -21.08
CA ALA A 295 -15.25 -4.49 -20.92
C ALA A 295 -14.63 -5.51 -19.94
N LYS A 296 -14.97 -6.79 -20.16
CA LYS A 296 -14.45 -7.90 -19.33
C LYS A 296 -12.95 -8.03 -19.51
N GLY A 297 -12.20 -8.10 -18.41
CA GLY A 297 -10.75 -8.20 -18.44
C GLY A 297 -10.05 -6.98 -19.05
N ALA A 298 -10.76 -5.88 -19.33
CA ALA A 298 -10.17 -4.65 -19.84
C ALA A 298 -9.27 -3.97 -18.80
N VAL A 299 -8.28 -3.20 -19.27
CA VAL A 299 -7.32 -2.52 -18.40
C VAL A 299 -7.65 -1.03 -18.32
N PHE A 300 -8.15 -0.60 -17.16
CA PHE A 300 -8.47 0.79 -16.79
C PHE A 300 -7.49 1.37 -15.75
N TYR A 301 -6.33 0.75 -15.58
CA TYR A 301 -5.37 1.16 -14.55
C TYR A 301 -5.09 2.66 -14.58
N GLY A 302 -5.31 3.34 -13.45
CA GLY A 302 -5.04 4.76 -13.28
C GLY A 302 -5.88 5.71 -14.13
N LEU A 303 -6.89 5.17 -14.85
CA LEU A 303 -7.76 5.98 -15.71
C LEU A 303 -8.66 6.89 -14.87
N ASP A 304 -8.83 8.13 -15.34
CA ASP A 304 -9.80 9.04 -14.76
C ASP A 304 -11.19 8.74 -15.30
N MET A 305 -12.04 8.21 -14.42
CA MET A 305 -13.41 7.76 -14.67
C MET A 305 -14.40 8.47 -13.73
N GLU A 306 -14.05 9.70 -13.26
CA GLU A 306 -14.93 10.43 -12.34
C GLU A 306 -16.30 10.68 -12.98
N GLY A 307 -17.37 10.33 -12.25
CA GLY A 307 -18.75 10.52 -12.69
C GLY A 307 -19.18 9.70 -13.91
N VAL A 308 -18.40 8.72 -14.36
CA VAL A 308 -18.77 7.84 -15.47
C VAL A 308 -20.03 7.04 -15.11
N GLN A 309 -20.90 6.83 -16.10
CA GLN A 309 -22.10 6.02 -15.93
C GLN A 309 -21.83 4.61 -16.49
N LEU A 310 -21.80 3.61 -15.64
CA LEU A 310 -21.50 2.21 -15.92
C LEU A 310 -22.60 1.28 -15.40
N GLN A 311 -23.85 1.75 -15.38
CA GLN A 311 -24.97 0.94 -14.90
C GLN A 311 -25.08 -0.35 -15.72
N GLY A 312 -25.09 -1.49 -15.03
CA GLY A 312 -25.18 -2.80 -15.65
C GLY A 312 -24.01 -3.19 -16.53
N ALA A 313 -22.89 -2.44 -16.50
CA ALA A 313 -21.70 -2.76 -17.27
C ALA A 313 -21.09 -4.11 -16.86
N GLN A 314 -20.48 -4.79 -17.83
CA GLN A 314 -19.81 -6.08 -17.68
C GLN A 314 -18.31 -5.82 -17.53
N LEU A 315 -17.83 -5.86 -16.27
CA LEU A 315 -16.46 -5.54 -15.89
C LEU A 315 -15.80 -6.72 -15.15
N GLU A 316 -16.26 -7.94 -15.42
CA GLU A 316 -15.71 -9.14 -14.80
C GLU A 316 -14.21 -9.25 -15.11
N ASN A 317 -13.38 -9.47 -14.07
CA ASN A 317 -11.93 -9.54 -14.14
C ASN A 317 -11.24 -8.28 -14.72
N ALA A 318 -11.92 -7.14 -14.83
CA ALA A 318 -11.32 -5.89 -15.29
C ALA A 318 -10.25 -5.40 -14.29
N ASP A 319 -9.20 -4.77 -14.84
CA ASP A 319 -8.13 -4.15 -14.05
C ASP A 319 -8.43 -2.66 -13.84
N LEU A 320 -9.02 -2.34 -12.71
CA LEU A 320 -9.40 -0.99 -12.28
C LEU A 320 -8.47 -0.47 -11.17
N ARG A 321 -7.28 -1.07 -11.00
CA ARG A 321 -6.32 -0.66 -9.97
C ARG A 321 -5.96 0.81 -10.12
N SER A 322 -5.97 1.55 -9.01
CA SER A 322 -5.70 3.01 -8.98
C SER A 322 -6.59 3.86 -9.90
N ALA A 323 -7.70 3.33 -10.45
CA ALA A 323 -8.65 4.10 -11.24
C ALA A 323 -9.39 5.13 -10.37
N ARG A 324 -9.74 6.28 -10.93
CA ARG A 324 -10.54 7.31 -10.28
C ARG A 324 -12.02 7.12 -10.65
N LEU A 325 -12.75 6.46 -9.77
CA LEU A 325 -14.18 6.15 -9.93
C LEU A 325 -15.06 6.99 -8.99
N ARG A 326 -14.55 8.13 -8.56
CA ARG A 326 -15.31 9.03 -7.68
C ARG A 326 -16.63 9.39 -8.34
N ARG A 327 -17.75 9.27 -7.58
CA ARG A 327 -19.11 9.53 -8.09
C ARG A 327 -19.53 8.72 -9.31
N ALA A 328 -18.79 7.68 -9.68
CA ALA A 328 -19.18 6.78 -10.77
C ALA A 328 -20.49 6.07 -10.43
N ASP A 329 -21.34 5.88 -11.43
CA ASP A 329 -22.57 5.10 -11.29
C ASP A 329 -22.33 3.66 -11.76
N LEU A 330 -22.12 2.78 -10.80
CA LEU A 330 -21.84 1.35 -10.98
C LEU A 330 -23.04 0.48 -10.54
N ARG A 331 -24.24 1.04 -10.45
CA ARG A 331 -25.43 0.28 -10.05
C ARG A 331 -25.66 -0.90 -10.97
N GLY A 332 -25.81 -2.09 -10.37
CA GLY A 332 -25.99 -3.33 -11.11
C GLY A 332 -24.80 -3.74 -11.99
N ALA A 333 -23.63 -3.10 -11.86
CA ALA A 333 -22.43 -3.50 -12.61
C ALA A 333 -21.91 -4.86 -12.14
N ARG A 334 -21.33 -5.62 -13.07
CA ARG A 334 -20.74 -6.94 -12.85
C ARG A 334 -19.23 -6.81 -12.73
N LEU A 335 -18.75 -6.78 -11.50
CA LEU A 335 -17.33 -6.58 -11.14
C LEU A 335 -16.71 -7.85 -10.55
N LYS A 336 -17.29 -9.02 -10.83
CA LYS A 336 -16.81 -10.30 -10.31
C LYS A 336 -15.33 -10.50 -10.67
N GLY A 337 -14.48 -10.72 -9.63
CA GLY A 337 -13.04 -10.91 -9.80
C GLY A 337 -12.29 -9.68 -10.30
N ALA A 338 -12.92 -8.51 -10.37
CA ALA A 338 -12.26 -7.26 -10.78
C ALA A 338 -11.19 -6.83 -9.76
N ARG A 339 -10.13 -6.19 -10.26
CA ARG A 339 -9.02 -5.67 -9.44
C ARG A 339 -9.21 -4.17 -9.24
N LEU A 340 -9.49 -3.76 -8.01
CA LEU A 340 -9.76 -2.36 -7.63
C LEU A 340 -8.79 -1.88 -6.55
N ASN A 341 -7.64 -2.51 -6.39
CA ASN A 341 -6.64 -2.13 -5.38
C ASN A 341 -6.30 -0.65 -5.50
N GLY A 342 -6.43 0.11 -4.39
CA GLY A 342 -6.14 1.53 -4.37
C GLY A 342 -7.00 2.41 -5.28
N ALA A 343 -8.13 1.91 -5.79
CA ALA A 343 -9.08 2.71 -6.56
C ALA A 343 -9.78 3.74 -5.68
N ASP A 344 -10.08 4.92 -6.24
CA ASP A 344 -10.88 5.97 -5.60
C ASP A 344 -12.36 5.79 -5.98
N LEU A 345 -13.13 5.19 -5.09
CA LEU A 345 -14.56 4.92 -5.23
C LEU A 345 -15.42 5.85 -4.34
N ARG A 346 -14.86 6.97 -3.90
CA ARG A 346 -15.59 7.90 -3.03
C ARG A 346 -16.89 8.36 -3.67
N GLU A 347 -17.96 8.31 -2.90
CA GLU A 347 -19.30 8.73 -3.35
C GLU A 347 -19.82 7.92 -4.57
N ALA A 348 -19.19 6.78 -4.94
CA ALA A 348 -19.63 5.92 -6.05
C ALA A 348 -20.93 5.20 -5.68
N GLN A 349 -21.78 4.96 -6.69
CA GLN A 349 -23.04 4.27 -6.56
C GLN A 349 -22.87 2.80 -6.97
N LEU A 350 -22.87 1.89 -6.01
CA LEU A 350 -22.77 0.44 -6.21
C LEU A 350 -24.05 -0.27 -5.68
N GLY A 351 -25.11 0.48 -5.48
CA GLY A 351 -26.40 -0.06 -5.09
C GLY A 351 -27.08 -0.85 -6.22
N PRO A 352 -28.30 -1.34 -5.97
CA PRO A 352 -29.03 -2.09 -6.98
C PRO A 352 -29.55 -1.19 -8.11
N LEU A 353 -29.49 -1.70 -9.34
CA LEU A 353 -30.14 -1.10 -10.52
C LEU A 353 -31.57 -1.65 -10.63
N LEU A 354 -32.55 -0.77 -10.75
CA LEU A 354 -33.93 -1.14 -11.04
C LEU A 354 -34.06 -1.43 -12.55
N ILE A 355 -34.27 -2.67 -12.92
CA ILE A 355 -34.37 -3.12 -14.33
C ILE A 355 -35.82 -3.43 -14.76
N ALA A 356 -36.76 -3.56 -13.82
CA ALA A 356 -38.17 -3.71 -14.02
C ALA A 356 -38.89 -3.35 -12.71
N ALA A 357 -40.23 -3.20 -12.72
CA ALA A 357 -41.03 -2.71 -11.57
C ALA A 357 -40.69 -3.43 -10.25
N ASP A 358 -40.39 -4.73 -10.30
CA ASP A 358 -40.11 -5.55 -9.10
C ASP A 358 -38.73 -6.22 -9.18
N ARG A 359 -37.85 -5.84 -10.14
CA ARG A 359 -36.59 -6.54 -10.37
C ARG A 359 -35.40 -5.61 -10.16
N LEU A 360 -34.71 -5.82 -9.06
CA LEU A 360 -33.45 -5.17 -8.73
C LEU A 360 -32.27 -6.04 -9.16
N MET A 361 -31.26 -5.43 -9.78
CA MET A 361 -29.98 -6.05 -10.09
C MET A 361 -28.91 -5.44 -9.19
N PRO A 362 -28.39 -6.17 -8.19
CA PRO A 362 -27.33 -5.68 -7.32
C PRO A 362 -26.00 -5.51 -8.10
N ALA A 363 -25.11 -4.65 -7.64
CA ALA A 363 -23.74 -4.67 -8.08
C ALA A 363 -23.04 -5.94 -7.55
N ASP A 364 -22.34 -6.66 -8.42
CA ASP A 364 -21.67 -7.93 -8.11
C ASP A 364 -20.15 -7.75 -8.09
N LEU A 365 -19.59 -7.70 -6.87
CA LEU A 365 -18.15 -7.63 -6.60
C LEU A 365 -17.63 -8.96 -6.02
N THR A 366 -18.31 -10.08 -6.27
CA THR A 366 -17.90 -11.39 -5.77
C THR A 366 -16.44 -11.69 -6.16
N GLY A 367 -15.60 -11.97 -5.16
CA GLY A 367 -14.18 -12.25 -5.36
C GLY A 367 -13.35 -11.07 -5.90
N ALA A 368 -13.89 -9.85 -5.92
CA ALA A 368 -13.13 -8.66 -6.32
C ALA A 368 -12.06 -8.31 -5.29
N VAL A 369 -10.95 -7.70 -5.74
CA VAL A 369 -9.84 -7.26 -4.87
C VAL A 369 -9.87 -5.75 -4.72
N LEU A 370 -10.23 -5.26 -3.52
CA LEU A 370 -10.39 -3.84 -3.19
C LEU A 370 -9.39 -3.37 -2.13
N ARG A 371 -8.23 -4.01 -2.02
CA ARG A 371 -7.22 -3.66 -1.01
C ARG A 371 -6.85 -2.20 -1.09
N GLY A 372 -6.98 -1.48 0.05
CA GLY A 372 -6.66 -0.06 0.14
C GLY A 372 -7.52 0.86 -0.73
N ALA A 373 -8.62 0.38 -1.31
CA ALA A 373 -9.57 1.23 -2.03
C ALA A 373 -10.28 2.19 -1.08
N ASP A 374 -10.59 3.40 -1.57
CA ASP A 374 -11.36 4.39 -0.82
C ASP A 374 -12.83 4.37 -1.28
N LEU A 375 -13.70 3.82 -0.45
CA LEU A 375 -15.15 3.72 -0.64
C LEU A 375 -15.90 4.70 0.28
N SER A 376 -15.23 5.77 0.76
CA SER A 376 -15.87 6.73 1.65
C SER A 376 -17.10 7.35 1.00
N GLY A 377 -18.23 7.30 1.70
CA GLY A 377 -19.52 7.82 1.21
C GLY A 377 -20.15 7.04 0.06
N ALA A 378 -19.59 5.89 -0.36
CA ALA A 378 -20.16 5.08 -1.42
C ALA A 378 -21.50 4.44 -1.01
N ASP A 379 -22.42 4.28 -1.96
CA ASP A 379 -23.66 3.50 -1.78
C ASP A 379 -23.38 2.03 -2.13
N LEU A 380 -23.29 1.17 -1.12
CA LEU A 380 -23.07 -0.26 -1.21
C LEU A 380 -24.30 -1.08 -0.82
N LYS A 381 -25.49 -0.46 -0.78
CA LYS A 381 -26.73 -1.16 -0.42
C LYS A 381 -26.93 -2.38 -1.31
N ARG A 382 -27.16 -3.54 -0.69
CA ARG A 382 -27.39 -4.81 -1.38
C ARG A 382 -26.27 -5.23 -2.33
N ALA A 383 -25.09 -4.59 -2.29
CA ALA A 383 -23.95 -5.02 -3.09
C ALA A 383 -23.47 -6.41 -2.63
N MET A 384 -23.04 -7.24 -3.56
CA MET A 384 -22.53 -8.58 -3.31
C MET A 384 -20.99 -8.52 -3.29
N LEU A 385 -20.39 -8.72 -2.11
CA LEU A 385 -18.94 -8.77 -1.91
C LEU A 385 -18.49 -10.14 -1.36
N VAL A 386 -19.18 -11.19 -1.73
CA VAL A 386 -18.87 -12.56 -1.31
C VAL A 386 -17.43 -12.91 -1.69
N GLY A 387 -16.60 -13.30 -0.71
CA GLY A 387 -15.20 -13.63 -0.93
C GLY A 387 -14.33 -12.48 -1.44
N ALA A 388 -14.81 -11.22 -1.39
CA ALA A 388 -14.02 -10.07 -1.81
C ALA A 388 -12.90 -9.76 -0.81
N ASP A 389 -11.80 -9.20 -1.31
CA ASP A 389 -10.69 -8.76 -0.46
C ASP A 389 -10.72 -7.23 -0.28
N LEU A 390 -11.24 -6.80 0.88
CA LEU A 390 -11.30 -5.39 1.29
C LEU A 390 -10.15 -5.01 2.23
N GLY A 391 -9.11 -5.80 2.32
CA GLY A 391 -7.99 -5.52 3.24
C GLY A 391 -7.56 -4.05 3.21
N ARG A 392 -7.65 -3.34 4.35
CA ARG A 392 -7.33 -1.91 4.51
C ARG A 392 -8.15 -0.94 3.67
N ALA A 393 -9.27 -1.34 3.11
CA ALA A 393 -10.20 -0.42 2.44
C ALA A 393 -10.79 0.60 3.43
N ILE A 394 -11.16 1.76 2.92
CA ILE A 394 -11.74 2.86 3.71
C ILE A 394 -13.22 2.97 3.36
N LEU A 395 -14.11 2.80 4.34
CA LEU A 395 -15.56 2.82 4.16
C LEU A 395 -16.25 3.89 5.04
N HIS A 396 -15.56 4.98 5.39
CA HIS A 396 -16.17 6.03 6.22
C HIS A 396 -17.42 6.61 5.57
N GLY A 397 -18.55 6.50 6.26
CA GLY A 397 -19.85 7.01 5.77
C GLY A 397 -20.43 6.24 4.58
N ALA A 398 -19.89 5.07 4.23
CA ALA A 398 -20.48 4.20 3.22
C ALA A 398 -21.84 3.65 3.69
N GLN A 399 -22.79 3.51 2.75
CA GLN A 399 -24.12 2.96 3.02
C GLN A 399 -24.10 1.45 2.75
N THR A 400 -24.14 0.64 3.81
CA THR A 400 -23.89 -0.81 3.77
C THR A 400 -25.12 -1.67 4.06
N ARG A 401 -26.32 -1.07 4.00
CA ARG A 401 -27.57 -1.80 4.30
C ARG A 401 -27.76 -3.01 3.39
N GLN A 402 -27.93 -4.19 3.99
CA GLN A 402 -28.10 -5.46 3.27
C GLN A 402 -26.92 -5.83 2.35
N ILE A 403 -25.70 -5.36 2.65
CA ILE A 403 -24.49 -5.76 1.96
C ILE A 403 -24.18 -7.24 2.27
N ASP A 404 -23.72 -7.99 1.27
CA ASP A 404 -23.26 -9.36 1.47
C ASP A 404 -21.73 -9.41 1.52
N LEU A 405 -21.21 -9.64 2.73
CA LEU A 405 -19.77 -9.74 3.03
C LEU A 405 -19.34 -11.17 3.38
N THR A 406 -20.14 -12.18 2.99
CA THR A 406 -19.82 -13.58 3.27
C THR A 406 -18.42 -13.91 2.77
N ASP A 407 -17.58 -14.49 3.64
CA ASP A 407 -16.19 -14.86 3.35
C ASP A 407 -15.28 -13.72 2.88
N ALA A 408 -15.67 -12.45 3.05
CA ALA A 408 -14.85 -11.31 2.68
C ALA A 408 -13.69 -11.09 3.66
N ASN A 409 -12.51 -10.73 3.12
CA ASN A 409 -11.37 -10.32 3.95
C ASN A 409 -11.55 -8.86 4.38
N LEU A 410 -11.74 -8.63 5.68
CA LEU A 410 -11.95 -7.31 6.29
C LEU A 410 -10.75 -6.83 7.13
N THR A 411 -9.58 -7.43 6.97
CA THR A 411 -8.38 -7.09 7.76
C THR A 411 -8.00 -5.63 7.58
N GLY A 412 -7.97 -4.85 8.67
CA GLY A 412 -7.57 -3.43 8.65
C GLY A 412 -8.56 -2.51 7.94
N VAL A 413 -9.78 -2.92 7.66
CA VAL A 413 -10.84 -2.08 7.09
C VAL A 413 -11.18 -0.95 8.08
N ARG A 414 -11.36 0.27 7.55
CA ARG A 414 -11.66 1.46 8.36
C ARG A 414 -13.06 1.99 8.06
N GLY A 415 -13.79 2.36 9.11
CA GLY A 415 -15.10 3.04 8.98
C GLY A 415 -16.24 2.16 8.50
N LEU A 416 -16.09 0.84 8.46
CA LEU A 416 -17.19 -0.08 8.14
C LEU A 416 -18.19 -0.10 9.30
N ILE A 417 -19.43 0.22 9.01
CA ILE A 417 -20.56 0.06 9.90
C ILE A 417 -21.52 -0.89 9.17
N VAL A 418 -21.74 -2.08 9.73
CA VAL A 418 -22.72 -3.02 9.17
C VAL A 418 -24.05 -2.77 9.87
N ASP A 419 -25.03 -2.25 9.12
CA ASP A 419 -26.39 -2.07 9.61
C ASP A 419 -27.09 -3.45 9.65
N ASP A 420 -27.12 -4.05 10.80
CA ASP A 420 -27.72 -5.38 11.11
C ASP A 420 -29.26 -5.27 11.27
N GLN A 421 -29.94 -4.42 10.52
CA GLN A 421 -31.41 -4.42 10.52
C GLN A 421 -31.95 -5.23 9.34
N ALA A 422 -31.82 -6.56 9.46
CA ALA A 422 -32.72 -7.48 8.79
C ALA A 422 -34.00 -7.60 9.65
N ALA A 423 -35.07 -6.99 9.23
CA ALA A 423 -36.42 -7.28 9.67
C ALA A 423 -37.34 -7.32 8.45
#